data_704aaac1c6acfb6bef9db2973f4c963d
#
_entry.id   704aaac1c6acfb6bef9db2973f4c963d
#
_cell.length_a   1.000
_cell.length_b   1.000
_cell.length_c   1.000
_cell.angle_alpha   90.00
_cell.angle_beta   90.00
_cell.angle_gamma   90.00
#
_symmetry.space_group_name_H-M   'P 1'
#
loop_
_entity.id
_entity.type
_entity.pdbx_description
1 polymer ?
#
loop_
_entity_poly.entity_id
_entity_poly.type
_entity_poly.pdbx_seq_one_letter_code
_entity_poly.pdbx_strand_id
1 'polypeptide(L)'
;HGGAKITGHQTEEPSMILKAESNSSEKKQIAYAAAKLIKDNQMVYLDAGSTTYAMIEYITAKNITVVTPGIPHVELLGKKGISTIMLGGIVRWSTQAITGKQATKQLNDYYFDVCFIGTNGIHEQIGFTTSNEMEADTKSMAIHHSKQAYILADESKFNRLCLIQFAKLDEATVICNNIRNFDEQKINCIKLQ
;
A
#
# COMPACT_ATOMS: atom_id res chain seq x y z
N HIS A 1 -33.57 9.70 -11.31
CA HIS A 1 -33.22 8.62 -10.40
C HIS A 1 -32.07 7.84 -11.01
N GLY A 2 -30.83 8.26 -10.72
CA GLY A 2 -29.60 7.56 -11.10
C GLY A 2 -29.14 6.69 -9.95
N GLY A 3 -29.60 5.44 -9.87
CA GLY A 3 -29.07 4.47 -8.94
C GLY A 3 -27.71 3.99 -9.41
N ALA A 4 -26.65 4.23 -8.64
CA ALA A 4 -25.37 3.61 -8.88
C ALA A 4 -25.54 2.09 -8.76
N LYS A 5 -25.29 1.37 -9.87
CA LYS A 5 -25.17 -0.09 -9.81
C LYS A 5 -23.93 -0.43 -9.02
N ILE A 6 -24.13 -0.91 -7.79
CA ILE A 6 -23.08 -1.60 -7.03
C ILE A 6 -22.84 -2.92 -7.77
N THR A 7 -21.87 -2.95 -8.66
CA THR A 7 -21.42 -4.19 -9.29
C THR A 7 -20.64 -4.98 -8.24
N GLY A 8 -21.28 -6.05 -7.74
CA GLY A 8 -20.76 -7.15 -6.98
C GLY A 8 -19.63 -6.88 -5.97
N HIS A 9 -19.94 -6.94 -4.68
CA HIS A 9 -18.92 -7.10 -3.64
C HIS A 9 -18.09 -8.35 -3.96
N GLN A 10 -16.86 -8.18 -4.43
CA GLN A 10 -15.91 -9.27 -4.43
C GLN A 10 -15.51 -9.50 -2.97
N THR A 11 -16.14 -10.48 -2.34
CA THR A 11 -15.92 -10.88 -0.95
C THR A 11 -14.61 -11.63 -0.74
N GLU A 12 -13.98 -12.12 -1.80
CA GLU A 12 -12.70 -12.83 -1.74
C GLU A 12 -11.58 -11.99 -2.33
N GLU A 13 -10.60 -11.68 -1.49
CA GLU A 13 -9.37 -11.01 -1.89
C GLU A 13 -8.44 -12.04 -2.55
N PRO A 14 -7.97 -11.83 -3.80
CA PRO A 14 -6.98 -12.71 -4.42
C PRO A 14 -5.72 -12.80 -3.55
N SER A 15 -5.12 -13.99 -3.49
CA SER A 15 -3.88 -14.18 -2.73
C SER A 15 -2.77 -13.25 -3.23
N MET A 16 -1.76 -12.99 -2.38
CA MET A 16 -0.61 -12.17 -2.75
C MET A 16 0.10 -12.71 -4.00
N ILE A 17 0.16 -14.04 -4.17
CA ILE A 17 0.78 -14.71 -5.33
C ILE A 17 0.02 -14.33 -6.61
N LEU A 18 -1.29 -14.50 -6.64
CA LEU A 18 -2.12 -14.12 -7.80
C LEU A 18 -2.04 -12.62 -8.11
N LYS A 19 -1.96 -11.79 -7.07
CA LYS A 19 -1.74 -10.34 -7.24
C LYS A 19 -0.36 -10.01 -7.82
N ALA A 20 0.67 -10.77 -7.49
CA ALA A 20 2.01 -10.55 -8.01
C ALA A 20 2.10 -10.86 -9.52
N GLU A 21 1.38 -11.87 -10.00
CA GLU A 21 1.33 -12.25 -11.41
C GLU A 21 0.52 -11.27 -12.27
N SER A 22 -0.56 -10.70 -11.71
CA SER A 22 -1.42 -9.75 -12.42
C SER A 22 -0.74 -8.38 -12.55
N ASN A 23 -0.82 -7.75 -13.74
CA ASN A 23 -0.28 -6.41 -14.04
C ASN A 23 1.20 -6.24 -13.63
N SER A 24 2.00 -7.30 -13.79
CA SER A 24 3.37 -7.35 -13.27
C SER A 24 4.28 -6.25 -13.84
N SER A 25 4.11 -5.89 -15.12
CA SER A 25 4.88 -4.80 -15.76
C SER A 25 4.57 -3.44 -15.15
N GLU A 26 3.28 -3.10 -15.01
CA GLU A 26 2.85 -1.83 -14.41
C GLU A 26 3.32 -1.72 -12.96
N LYS A 27 3.18 -2.79 -12.18
CA LYS A 27 3.64 -2.82 -10.79
C LYS A 27 5.14 -2.61 -10.66
N LYS A 28 5.95 -3.15 -11.57
CA LYS A 28 7.40 -2.93 -11.58
C LYS A 28 7.74 -1.46 -11.84
N GLN A 29 7.04 -0.80 -12.76
CA GLN A 29 7.24 0.62 -13.03
C GLN A 29 6.86 1.48 -11.82
N ILE A 30 5.69 1.22 -11.21
CA ILE A 30 5.23 1.88 -10.00
C ILE A 30 6.23 1.66 -8.85
N ALA A 31 6.66 0.42 -8.64
CA ALA A 31 7.63 0.03 -7.62
C ALA A 31 8.98 0.75 -7.79
N TYR A 32 9.48 0.82 -9.02
CA TYR A 32 10.72 1.54 -9.36
C TYR A 32 10.61 3.04 -9.05
N ALA A 33 9.51 3.68 -9.49
CA ALA A 33 9.29 5.10 -9.23
C ALA A 33 9.14 5.39 -7.73
N ALA A 34 8.39 4.56 -7.00
CA ALA A 34 8.20 4.68 -5.57
C ALA A 34 9.51 4.53 -4.79
N ALA A 35 10.36 3.56 -5.17
CA ALA A 35 11.63 3.34 -4.49
C ALA A 35 12.57 4.55 -4.56
N LYS A 36 12.53 5.33 -5.63
CA LYS A 36 13.31 6.57 -5.80
C LYS A 36 12.92 7.70 -4.84
N LEU A 37 11.75 7.64 -4.24
CA LEU A 37 11.29 8.64 -3.29
C LEU A 37 11.87 8.43 -1.88
N ILE A 38 12.43 7.24 -1.62
CA ILE A 38 13.12 6.95 -0.36
C ILE A 38 14.48 7.65 -0.36
N LYS A 39 14.76 8.38 0.71
CA LYS A 39 16.03 9.07 0.94
C LYS A 39 16.86 8.36 2.01
N ASP A 40 18.15 8.63 2.02
CA ASP A 40 19.05 8.11 3.06
C ASP A 40 18.60 8.53 4.47
N ASN A 41 18.84 7.67 5.44
CA ASN A 41 18.57 7.89 6.87
C ASN A 41 17.09 8.03 7.24
N GLN A 42 16.17 7.56 6.40
CA GLN A 42 14.72 7.63 6.67
C GLN A 42 14.20 6.41 7.41
N MET A 43 13.14 6.64 8.18
CA MET A 43 12.25 5.61 8.68
C MET A 43 11.08 5.43 7.72
N VAL A 44 10.95 4.23 7.15
CA VAL A 44 10.03 3.91 6.06
C VAL A 44 9.03 2.86 6.50
N TYR A 45 7.75 3.06 6.20
CA TYR A 45 6.77 1.98 6.31
C TYR A 45 6.47 1.39 4.94
N LEU A 46 6.59 0.06 4.82
CA LEU A 46 6.19 -0.71 3.63
C LEU A 46 5.05 -1.66 3.97
N ASP A 47 3.90 -1.42 3.37
CA ASP A 47 2.72 -2.29 3.49
C ASP A 47 2.96 -3.70 2.87
N ALA A 48 2.17 -4.69 3.29
CA ALA A 48 2.23 -6.07 2.78
C ALA A 48 1.50 -6.23 1.44
N GLY A 49 2.02 -5.65 0.37
CA GLY A 49 1.43 -5.74 -0.97
C GLY A 49 2.41 -6.25 -2.02
N SER A 50 1.90 -6.77 -3.13
CA SER A 50 2.75 -7.26 -4.23
C SER A 50 3.57 -6.13 -4.89
N THR A 51 3.04 -4.90 -4.95
CA THR A 51 3.75 -3.75 -5.51
C THR A 51 4.82 -3.25 -4.53
N THR A 52 4.52 -3.18 -3.23
CA THR A 52 5.49 -2.82 -2.20
C THR A 52 6.58 -3.88 -2.04
N TYR A 53 6.25 -5.16 -2.24
CA TYR A 53 7.25 -6.23 -2.31
C TYR A 53 8.22 -6.03 -3.48
N ALA A 54 7.68 -5.78 -4.68
CA ALA A 54 8.51 -5.52 -5.86
C ALA A 54 9.37 -4.25 -5.71
N MET A 55 8.93 -3.26 -4.94
CA MET A 55 9.65 -2.02 -4.67
C MET A 55 10.99 -2.27 -3.96
N ILE A 56 11.07 -3.30 -3.10
CA ILE A 56 12.27 -3.59 -2.31
C ILE A 56 13.49 -3.81 -3.22
N GLU A 57 13.31 -4.45 -4.38
CA GLU A 57 14.39 -4.69 -5.33
C GLU A 57 15.09 -3.39 -5.77
N TYR A 58 14.33 -2.30 -5.89
CA TYR A 58 14.79 -1.01 -6.42
C TYR A 58 15.26 -0.02 -5.36
N ILE A 59 15.18 -0.36 -4.06
CA ILE A 59 15.66 0.52 -2.99
C ILE A 59 17.19 0.63 -3.04
N THR A 60 17.69 1.86 -3.18
CA THR A 60 19.13 2.19 -3.20
C THR A 60 19.54 3.09 -2.03
N ALA A 61 18.57 3.66 -1.32
CA ALA A 61 18.80 4.52 -0.17
C ALA A 61 19.53 3.77 0.96
N LYS A 62 20.42 4.48 1.64
CA LYS A 62 21.29 3.93 2.67
C LYS A 62 20.85 4.32 4.08
N ASN A 63 21.21 3.50 5.06
CA ASN A 63 20.94 3.75 6.48
C ASN A 63 19.43 3.94 6.78
N ILE A 64 18.56 3.31 6.01
CA ILE A 64 17.11 3.34 6.26
C ILE A 64 16.73 2.22 7.24
N THR A 65 15.63 2.47 7.96
CA THR A 65 14.96 1.43 8.73
C THR A 65 13.56 1.24 8.16
N VAL A 66 13.21 0.01 7.82
CA VAL A 66 11.90 -0.33 7.25
C VAL A 66 11.06 -1.04 8.30
N VAL A 67 9.85 -0.54 8.53
CA VAL A 67 8.80 -1.23 9.30
C VAL A 67 7.81 -1.83 8.33
N THR A 68 7.46 -3.10 8.48
CA THR A 68 6.55 -3.79 7.57
C THR A 68 5.71 -4.86 8.27
N PRO A 69 4.44 -5.04 7.90
CA PRO A 69 3.63 -6.20 8.27
C PRO A 69 3.86 -7.40 7.34
N GLY A 70 4.56 -7.24 6.22
CA GLY A 70 4.69 -8.25 5.17
C GLY A 70 5.73 -9.32 5.48
N ILE A 71 5.29 -10.57 5.68
CA ILE A 71 6.18 -11.69 5.95
C ILE A 71 7.26 -11.86 4.87
N PRO A 72 6.93 -11.93 3.57
CA PRO A 72 7.93 -12.10 2.52
C PRO A 72 8.84 -10.87 2.35
N HIS A 73 8.38 -9.67 2.76
CA HIS A 73 9.17 -8.45 2.71
C HIS A 73 10.41 -8.55 3.59
N VAL A 74 10.27 -9.12 4.79
CA VAL A 74 11.36 -9.24 5.76
C VAL A 74 12.54 -10.02 5.20
N GLU A 75 12.27 -11.15 4.54
CA GLU A 75 13.33 -11.95 3.92
C GLU A 75 14.11 -11.16 2.84
N LEU A 76 13.35 -10.46 1.97
CA LEU A 76 13.96 -9.72 0.86
C LEU A 76 14.73 -8.48 1.35
N LEU A 77 14.21 -7.77 2.34
CA LEU A 77 14.90 -6.65 3.00
C LEU A 77 16.19 -7.12 3.68
N GLY A 78 16.12 -8.27 4.37
CA GLY A 78 17.29 -8.87 5.00
C GLY A 78 18.39 -9.26 4.01
N LYS A 79 18.04 -9.82 2.84
CA LYS A 79 18.99 -10.12 1.75
C LYS A 79 19.70 -8.86 1.23
N LYS A 80 19.04 -7.70 1.30
CA LYS A 80 19.62 -6.39 0.93
C LYS A 80 20.39 -5.71 2.06
N GLY A 81 20.44 -6.29 3.26
CA GLY A 81 21.09 -5.69 4.43
C GLY A 81 20.36 -4.46 4.98
N ILE A 82 19.07 -4.32 4.71
CA ILE A 82 18.26 -3.19 5.18
C ILE A 82 17.75 -3.49 6.59
N SER A 83 17.98 -2.56 7.53
CA SER A 83 17.43 -2.66 8.89
C SER A 83 15.92 -2.77 8.84
N THR A 84 15.36 -3.82 9.47
CA THR A 84 13.94 -4.16 9.31
C THR A 84 13.30 -4.46 10.65
N ILE A 85 12.15 -3.88 10.89
CA ILE A 85 11.27 -4.16 12.02
C ILE A 85 10.00 -4.82 11.45
N MET A 86 9.76 -6.07 11.82
CA MET A 86 8.51 -6.75 11.51
C MET A 86 7.48 -6.47 12.59
N LEU A 87 6.25 -6.09 12.20
CA LEU A 87 5.16 -5.93 13.15
C LEU A 87 4.79 -7.27 13.79
N GLY A 88 4.41 -7.23 15.05
CA GLY A 88 3.82 -8.37 15.76
C GLY A 88 2.30 -8.40 15.61
N GLY A 89 1.69 -9.59 15.71
CA GLY A 89 0.23 -9.71 15.66
C GLY A 89 -0.27 -11.01 15.07
N ILE A 90 -1.42 -10.95 14.41
CA ILE A 90 -2.09 -12.11 13.80
C ILE A 90 -1.64 -12.26 12.35
N VAL A 91 -1.21 -13.46 11.98
CA VAL A 91 -0.84 -13.79 10.59
C VAL A 91 -2.09 -14.01 9.76
N ARG A 92 -2.25 -13.21 8.71
CA ARG A 92 -3.23 -13.42 7.65
C ARG A 92 -2.55 -14.08 6.45
N TRP A 93 -2.76 -15.38 6.27
CA TRP A 93 -2.04 -16.18 5.27
C TRP A 93 -2.40 -15.83 3.82
N SER A 94 -3.63 -15.41 3.53
CA SER A 94 -4.05 -15.03 2.17
C SER A 94 -3.24 -13.85 1.62
N THR A 95 -2.86 -12.90 2.46
CA THR A 95 -2.07 -11.72 2.11
C THR A 95 -0.64 -11.78 2.63
N GLN A 96 -0.29 -12.82 3.41
CA GLN A 96 1.01 -12.98 4.08
C GLN A 96 1.41 -11.75 4.90
N ALA A 97 0.41 -11.19 5.60
CA ALA A 97 0.56 -9.97 6.39
C ALA A 97 0.29 -10.21 7.87
N ILE A 98 0.96 -9.46 8.71
CA ILE A 98 0.66 -9.34 10.13
C ILE A 98 -0.39 -8.25 10.33
N THR A 99 -1.44 -8.54 11.09
CA THR A 99 -2.57 -7.63 11.32
C THR A 99 -3.06 -7.71 12.77
N GLY A 100 -4.07 -6.91 13.09
CA GLY A 100 -4.77 -6.93 14.39
C GLY A 100 -4.24 -5.90 15.38
N LYS A 101 -4.87 -5.86 16.56
CA LYS A 101 -4.66 -4.84 17.58
C LYS A 101 -3.21 -4.69 18.05
N GLN A 102 -2.42 -5.76 18.01
CA GLN A 102 -1.01 -5.70 18.40
C GLN A 102 -0.17 -4.97 17.35
N ALA A 103 -0.46 -5.19 16.07
CA ALA A 103 0.20 -4.47 14.98
C ALA A 103 -0.11 -2.97 15.02
N THR A 104 -1.37 -2.58 15.18
CA THR A 104 -1.77 -1.18 15.29
C THR A 104 -1.23 -0.51 16.55
N LYS A 105 -1.23 -1.21 17.70
CA LYS A 105 -0.63 -0.69 18.92
C LYS A 105 0.87 -0.42 18.75
N GLN A 106 1.59 -1.33 18.11
CA GLN A 106 3.02 -1.16 17.85
C GLN A 106 3.27 0.01 16.88
N LEU A 107 2.44 0.18 15.83
CA LEU A 107 2.55 1.30 14.90
C LEU A 107 2.35 2.66 15.57
N ASN A 108 1.54 2.74 16.62
CA ASN A 108 1.30 3.97 17.35
C ASN A 108 2.57 4.56 18.00
N ASP A 109 3.60 3.73 18.22
CA ASP A 109 4.86 4.15 18.81
C ASP A 109 5.89 4.63 17.76
N TYR A 110 5.58 4.52 16.46
CA TYR A 110 6.47 4.90 15.36
C TYR A 110 5.97 6.12 14.60
N TYR A 111 6.92 6.92 14.13
CA TYR A 111 6.68 8.00 13.17
C TYR A 111 7.57 7.78 11.95
N PHE A 112 6.97 7.83 10.78
CA PHE A 112 7.64 7.55 9.52
C PHE A 112 7.94 8.83 8.74
N ASP A 113 9.08 8.86 8.06
CA ASP A 113 9.34 9.91 7.08
C ASP A 113 8.48 9.71 5.84
N VAL A 114 8.25 8.46 5.47
CA VAL A 114 7.44 8.08 4.31
C VAL A 114 6.80 6.72 4.50
N CYS A 115 5.56 6.55 4.02
CA CYS A 115 4.91 5.24 3.91
C CYS A 115 4.47 4.95 2.48
N PHE A 116 4.51 3.67 2.13
CA PHE A 116 4.06 3.14 0.84
C PHE A 116 3.01 2.07 1.09
N ILE A 117 1.79 2.32 0.62
CA ILE A 117 0.59 1.53 0.94
C ILE A 117 -0.01 0.97 -0.34
N GLY A 118 -0.34 -0.32 -0.34
CA GLY A 118 -1.16 -0.93 -1.38
C GLY A 118 -2.65 -0.67 -1.16
N THR A 119 -3.43 -0.65 -2.23
CA THR A 119 -4.90 -0.53 -2.16
C THR A 119 -5.59 -1.62 -2.98
N ASN A 120 -6.82 -1.96 -2.60
CA ASN A 120 -7.67 -2.86 -3.39
C ASN A 120 -8.66 -2.07 -4.25
N GLY A 121 -8.98 -0.84 -3.88
CA GLY A 121 -9.86 0.03 -4.64
C GLY A 121 -9.66 1.51 -4.31
N ILE A 122 -9.92 2.35 -5.30
CA ILE A 122 -9.93 3.82 -5.24
C ILE A 122 -11.29 4.28 -5.76
N HIS A 123 -12.07 4.94 -4.91
CA HIS A 123 -13.40 5.40 -5.25
C HIS A 123 -13.51 6.91 -5.04
N GLU A 124 -14.08 7.63 -6.03
CA GLU A 124 -14.09 9.11 -6.06
C GLU A 124 -14.73 9.78 -4.84
N GLN A 125 -15.74 9.16 -4.25
CA GLN A 125 -16.47 9.71 -3.11
C GLN A 125 -16.02 9.14 -1.78
N ILE A 126 -15.48 7.91 -1.78
CA ILE A 126 -15.14 7.20 -0.55
C ILE A 126 -13.65 7.31 -0.24
N GLY A 127 -12.78 7.28 -1.26
CA GLY A 127 -11.33 7.28 -1.07
C GLY A 127 -10.71 5.90 -1.28
N PHE A 128 -9.67 5.60 -0.51
CA PHE A 128 -8.91 4.36 -0.61
C PHE A 128 -9.54 3.25 0.23
N THR A 129 -9.72 2.08 -0.39
CA THR A 129 -10.47 0.97 0.22
C THR A 129 -9.73 -0.36 0.15
N THR A 130 -10.02 -1.22 1.12
CA THR A 130 -9.50 -2.59 1.21
C THR A 130 -10.61 -3.56 1.59
N SER A 131 -10.33 -4.86 1.51
CA SER A 131 -11.32 -5.92 1.75
C SER A 131 -11.33 -6.43 3.20
N ASN A 132 -10.40 -5.99 4.06
CA ASN A 132 -10.24 -6.49 5.42
C ASN A 132 -10.06 -5.36 6.43
N GLU A 133 -10.85 -5.40 7.51
CA GLU A 133 -10.87 -4.38 8.56
C GLU A 133 -9.52 -4.24 9.28
N MET A 134 -8.90 -5.35 9.68
CA MET A 134 -7.62 -5.32 10.38
C MET A 134 -6.48 -4.79 9.51
N GLU A 135 -6.54 -5.01 8.19
CA GLU A 135 -5.61 -4.38 7.25
C GLU A 135 -5.90 -2.89 7.06
N ALA A 136 -7.18 -2.50 7.04
CA ALA A 136 -7.58 -1.10 6.98
C ALA A 136 -7.03 -0.30 8.16
N ASP A 137 -7.16 -0.83 9.38
CA ASP A 137 -6.63 -0.22 10.61
C ASP A 137 -5.12 -0.01 10.51
N THR A 138 -4.39 -1.02 10.05
CA THR A 138 -2.93 -0.96 9.91
C THR A 138 -2.50 0.08 8.87
N LYS A 139 -3.19 0.13 7.71
CA LYS A 139 -2.94 1.10 6.64
C LYS A 139 -3.25 2.52 7.08
N SER A 140 -4.39 2.74 7.71
CA SER A 140 -4.81 4.04 8.23
C SER A 140 -3.80 4.56 9.25
N MET A 141 -3.41 3.73 10.22
CA MET A 141 -2.43 4.10 11.23
C MET A 141 -1.09 4.49 10.60
N ALA A 142 -0.60 3.72 9.62
CA ALA A 142 0.66 4.03 8.94
C ALA A 142 0.60 5.38 8.20
N ILE A 143 -0.52 5.70 7.54
CA ILE A 143 -0.71 6.99 6.87
C ILE A 143 -0.68 8.14 7.88
N HIS A 144 -1.45 8.05 8.97
CA HIS A 144 -1.53 9.11 9.98
C HIS A 144 -0.21 9.34 10.74
N HIS A 145 0.65 8.33 10.82
CA HIS A 145 1.95 8.41 11.45
C HIS A 145 3.12 8.70 10.47
N SER A 146 2.80 9.12 9.25
CA SER A 146 3.79 9.42 8.21
C SER A 146 3.80 10.89 7.81
N LYS A 147 4.99 11.47 7.59
CA LYS A 147 5.12 12.82 7.01
C LYS A 147 4.65 12.85 5.55
N GLN A 148 4.88 11.77 4.81
CA GLN A 148 4.45 11.60 3.42
C GLN A 148 3.85 10.20 3.24
N ALA A 149 2.68 10.14 2.62
CA ALA A 149 1.99 8.88 2.34
C ALA A 149 1.78 8.70 0.84
N TYR A 150 2.15 7.52 0.33
CA TYR A 150 1.99 7.14 -1.06
C TYR A 150 1.16 5.88 -1.19
N ILE A 151 0.15 5.92 -2.07
CA ILE A 151 -0.64 4.76 -2.47
C ILE A 151 -0.10 4.24 -3.80
N LEU A 152 0.28 2.97 -3.84
CA LEU A 152 0.77 2.31 -5.05
C LEU A 152 -0.39 1.59 -5.73
N ALA A 153 -0.81 2.07 -6.90
CA ALA A 153 -2.00 1.56 -7.58
C ALA A 153 -1.79 1.43 -9.09
N ASP A 154 -2.03 0.24 -9.63
CA ASP A 154 -2.24 0.05 -11.05
C ASP A 154 -3.64 0.51 -11.49
N GLU A 155 -3.89 0.67 -12.81
CA GLU A 155 -5.16 1.22 -13.31
C GLU A 155 -6.39 0.40 -12.90
N SER A 156 -6.25 -0.88 -12.59
CA SER A 156 -7.37 -1.75 -12.17
C SER A 156 -7.95 -1.41 -10.81
N LYS A 157 -7.33 -0.52 -10.05
CA LYS A 157 -7.77 -0.11 -8.71
C LYS A 157 -8.71 1.08 -8.75
N PHE A 158 -8.70 1.87 -9.82
CA PHE A 158 -9.57 3.03 -9.98
C PHE A 158 -11.02 2.63 -10.24
N ASN A 159 -11.95 3.47 -9.77
CA ASN A 159 -13.41 3.24 -9.83
C ASN A 159 -13.87 1.94 -9.16
N ARG A 160 -13.08 1.42 -8.23
CA ARG A 160 -13.38 0.21 -7.49
C ARG A 160 -13.63 0.54 -6.03
N LEU A 161 -14.75 0.03 -5.51
CA LEU A 161 -15.10 0.11 -4.09
C LEU A 161 -14.93 -1.26 -3.45
N CYS A 162 -14.15 -1.31 -2.37
CA CYS A 162 -14.03 -2.47 -1.50
C CYS A 162 -14.72 -2.22 -0.16
N LEU A 163 -14.70 -3.22 0.70
CA LEU A 163 -15.56 -3.28 1.90
C LEU A 163 -15.28 -2.16 2.90
N ILE A 164 -14.01 -1.79 3.11
CA ILE A 164 -13.59 -0.88 4.18
C ILE A 164 -12.76 0.27 3.62
N GLN A 165 -13.14 1.50 3.94
CA GLN A 165 -12.30 2.69 3.73
C GLN A 165 -11.18 2.72 4.76
N PHE A 166 -9.96 3.05 4.33
CA PHE A 166 -8.83 3.26 5.23
C PHE A 166 -8.21 4.66 5.15
N ALA A 167 -8.48 5.43 4.08
CA ALA A 167 -8.08 6.83 3.97
C ALA A 167 -8.92 7.56 2.92
N LYS A 168 -8.97 8.91 3.02
CA LYS A 168 -9.56 9.79 2.02
C LYS A 168 -8.57 10.08 0.91
N LEU A 169 -9.05 10.61 -0.23
CA LEU A 169 -8.22 10.89 -1.40
C LEU A 169 -7.14 11.95 -1.15
N ASP A 170 -7.39 12.89 -0.25
CA ASP A 170 -6.48 13.98 0.12
C ASP A 170 -5.42 13.59 1.16
N GLU A 171 -5.54 12.41 1.78
CA GLU A 171 -4.60 11.95 2.82
C GLU A 171 -3.34 11.29 2.26
N ALA A 172 -3.29 10.99 0.95
CA ALA A 172 -2.11 10.38 0.33
C ALA A 172 -1.98 10.75 -1.15
N THR A 173 -0.76 10.65 -1.67
CA THR A 173 -0.49 10.81 -3.10
C THR A 173 -0.45 9.44 -3.78
N VAL A 174 -1.16 9.28 -4.90
CA VAL A 174 -1.14 8.03 -5.67
C VAL A 174 0.03 8.00 -6.64
N ILE A 175 0.74 6.87 -6.72
CA ILE A 175 1.71 6.59 -7.77
C ILE A 175 1.09 5.55 -8.71
N CYS A 176 0.88 5.92 -9.96
CA CYS A 176 0.21 5.06 -10.94
C CYS A 176 0.74 5.30 -12.36
N ASN A 177 0.49 4.34 -13.25
CA ASN A 177 0.78 4.50 -14.68
C ASN A 177 -0.34 5.28 -15.39
N ASN A 178 -1.59 4.96 -15.09
CA ASN A 178 -2.73 5.52 -15.77
C ASN A 178 -3.93 5.68 -14.83
N ILE A 179 -4.75 6.69 -15.10
CA ILE A 179 -5.99 6.97 -14.41
C ILE A 179 -7.09 6.98 -15.48
N ARG A 180 -7.77 5.84 -15.67
CA ARG A 180 -8.88 5.75 -16.64
C ARG A 180 -10.22 6.06 -15.98
N ASN A 181 -11.00 6.93 -16.60
CA ASN A 181 -12.38 7.24 -16.19
C ASN A 181 -12.50 7.69 -14.71
N PHE A 182 -11.50 8.37 -14.20
CA PHE A 182 -11.48 8.92 -12.85
C PHE A 182 -11.14 10.41 -12.93
N ASP A 183 -11.79 11.24 -12.13
CA ASP A 183 -11.55 12.67 -12.09
C ASP A 183 -10.21 13.00 -11.44
N GLU A 184 -9.24 13.38 -12.25
CA GLU A 184 -7.86 13.68 -11.82
C GLU A 184 -7.78 14.87 -10.86
N GLN A 185 -8.77 15.77 -10.87
CA GLN A 185 -8.79 16.93 -9.96
C GLN A 185 -9.11 16.52 -8.51
N LYS A 186 -9.64 15.31 -8.31
CA LYS A 186 -10.00 14.80 -6.99
C LYS A 186 -8.86 14.08 -6.26
N ILE A 187 -7.73 13.87 -6.93
CA ILE A 187 -6.66 13.04 -6.37
C ILE A 187 -5.28 13.63 -6.64
N ASN A 188 -4.45 13.65 -5.62
CA ASN A 188 -3.03 13.93 -5.81
C ASN A 188 -2.35 12.71 -6.42
N CYS A 189 -1.72 12.85 -7.59
CA CYS A 189 -1.07 11.72 -8.23
C CYS A 189 0.24 12.06 -8.92
N ILE A 190 1.15 11.08 -8.91
CA ILE A 190 2.37 11.02 -9.73
C ILE A 190 2.08 10.00 -10.83
N LYS A 191 1.88 10.50 -12.05
CA LYS A 191 1.71 9.63 -13.23
C LYS A 191 3.07 9.30 -13.83
N LEU A 192 3.28 8.03 -14.09
CA LEU A 192 4.48 7.55 -14.77
C LEU A 192 4.28 7.68 -16.28
N GLN A 193 5.32 8.12 -16.96
CA GLN A 193 5.36 8.21 -18.42
C GLN A 193 5.81 6.89 -19.06
#